data_c624260a4709bbe45b631bf7df068117
#
_entry.id   c624260a4709bbe45b631bf7df068117
#
_cell.length_a   1.000
_cell.length_b   1.000
_cell.length_c   1.000
_cell.angle_alpha   90.00
_cell.angle_beta   90.00
_cell.angle_gamma   90.00
#
_symmetry.space_group_name_H-M   'P 1'
#
loop_
_entity.id
_entity.type
_entity.pdbx_description
1 polymer ?
#
loop_
_entity_poly.entity_id
_entity_poly.type
_entity_poly.pdbx_seq_one_letter_code
_entity_poly.pdbx_strand_id
1 'polypeptide(L)'
;MTDTITQDWIRNKSDELAVDNGCRFDWDAGAYVVWWIERYCKLYEGRHAGEPMRMYGCLQCQREEPVPDEYDPEMAQERAEKYIKCRKAGHQVGWQYECTMRLFGWVKHSEFFGHEIRRFNQASIYIAKKNGKSPTLAAWGLYLLCGDGEDGQKCFSCAKDGKQAREISHKHAEEMVRNSPELMAECKINKTTGTITYVPTTSIWRVVSGDNKNSQEGLNGSVLIDETHVVDRALVDILEGAGISRMEPLQIEVSTAGDNPDGYGKQRFDYGKQVESGQIENEKLFVAQYCAPQDLTAEQLAEDPVKYGKMANPMWDVLIREEEYLAYYNAKKVSIHELAKFMKYRVNVWQKSSNPWLKSGDWAKCGRDFTEEELYGQECWLGADLSRTRDMSAVVLVFRGDEDGEYMMLPYFWLTEAYANENKDKAPFLEWAASGKLILTPGDAIDYGAIQSKIRSLASDYSIQELIYDSTYAEQLMQDLSQGRYEDGEEVIKSIDVEAFEFAQSVGGYAGPTDEFEALIREGKLYHNNHPVLDWQAGHVTAKEVNGRMMPQKPKRNDYRKIDGIQAGVMALSRAMLAPESTAWGITVL
;
A
#
# COMPACT_ATOMS: atom_id res chain seq x y z
N MET A 1 -8.82 38.50 -18.08
CA MET A 1 -7.37 38.36 -17.88
C MET A 1 -7.19 37.88 -16.44
N THR A 2 -6.57 36.73 -16.26
CA THR A 2 -6.24 36.17 -14.93
C THR A 2 -5.26 37.15 -14.28
N ASP A 3 -5.48 37.51 -13.00
CA ASP A 3 -4.57 38.40 -12.30
C ASP A 3 -3.18 37.76 -12.13
N THR A 4 -2.16 38.59 -12.00
CA THR A 4 -0.75 38.13 -11.91
C THR A 4 -0.54 37.22 -10.67
N ILE A 5 -1.32 37.44 -9.60
CA ILE A 5 -1.25 36.70 -8.36
C ILE A 5 -1.71 35.27 -8.59
N THR A 6 -2.87 35.06 -9.19
CA THR A 6 -3.40 33.73 -9.52
C THR A 6 -2.42 32.94 -10.41
N GLN A 7 -1.80 33.58 -11.41
CA GLN A 7 -0.81 32.97 -12.30
C GLN A 7 0.40 32.43 -11.53
N ASP A 8 0.86 33.16 -10.53
CA ASP A 8 2.02 32.76 -9.71
C ASP A 8 1.78 31.55 -8.81
N TRP A 9 0.51 31.12 -8.63
CA TRP A 9 0.13 29.98 -7.82
C TRP A 9 -0.34 28.75 -8.60
N ILE A 10 -0.38 28.82 -9.92
CA ILE A 10 -0.61 27.65 -10.79
C ILE A 10 0.59 26.70 -10.69
N ARG A 11 0.34 25.42 -10.43
CA ARG A 11 1.38 24.38 -10.26
C ARG A 11 1.25 23.23 -11.25
N ASN A 12 0.05 22.94 -11.71
CA ASN A 12 -0.25 21.79 -12.53
C ASN A 12 -1.43 22.08 -13.49
N LYS A 13 -1.74 21.11 -14.33
CA LYS A 13 -2.82 21.24 -15.32
C LYS A 13 -4.21 21.38 -14.69
N SER A 14 -4.44 20.76 -13.53
CA SER A 14 -5.69 20.92 -12.78
C SER A 14 -5.89 22.37 -12.30
N ASP A 15 -4.81 23.08 -11.92
CA ASP A 15 -4.93 24.50 -11.53
C ASP A 15 -5.25 25.38 -12.74
N GLU A 16 -4.65 25.10 -13.91
CA GLU A 16 -4.98 25.82 -15.16
C GLU A 16 -6.47 25.65 -15.52
N LEU A 17 -6.97 24.42 -15.53
CA LEU A 17 -8.38 24.12 -15.81
C LEU A 17 -9.31 24.77 -14.80
N ALA A 18 -8.93 24.82 -13.52
CA ALA A 18 -9.73 25.48 -12.50
C ALA A 18 -9.84 27.01 -12.70
N VAL A 19 -8.77 27.65 -13.17
CA VAL A 19 -8.80 29.07 -13.54
C VAL A 19 -9.77 29.31 -14.70
N ASP A 20 -9.73 28.44 -15.71
CA ASP A 20 -10.68 28.50 -16.84
C ASP A 20 -12.14 28.33 -16.37
N ASN A 21 -12.35 27.59 -15.26
CA ASN A 21 -13.64 27.35 -14.60
C ASN A 21 -14.01 28.44 -13.55
N GLY A 22 -13.28 29.55 -13.50
CA GLY A 22 -13.58 30.69 -12.65
C GLY A 22 -13.00 30.64 -11.23
N CYS A 23 -12.06 29.73 -10.95
CA CYS A 23 -11.29 29.78 -9.71
C CYS A 23 -10.22 30.88 -9.75
N ARG A 24 -9.93 31.46 -8.59
CA ARG A 24 -8.83 32.41 -8.40
C ARG A 24 -8.02 32.06 -7.15
N PHE A 25 -6.84 32.61 -7.05
CA PHE A 25 -6.05 32.50 -5.84
C PHE A 25 -6.19 33.73 -4.96
N ASP A 26 -6.65 33.52 -3.73
CA ASP A 26 -6.72 34.52 -2.67
C ASP A 26 -5.54 34.26 -1.71
N TRP A 27 -4.49 35.05 -1.86
CA TRP A 27 -3.30 34.87 -1.04
C TRP A 27 -3.57 35.20 0.43
N ASP A 28 -4.48 36.15 0.72
CA ASP A 28 -4.82 36.58 2.08
C ASP A 28 -5.51 35.47 2.87
N ALA A 29 -6.46 34.78 2.23
CA ALA A 29 -7.11 33.59 2.82
C ALA A 29 -6.12 32.49 3.20
N GLY A 30 -5.17 32.18 2.31
CA GLY A 30 -4.13 31.19 2.61
C GLY A 30 -3.16 31.65 3.69
N ALA A 31 -2.75 32.92 3.66
CA ALA A 31 -1.80 33.50 4.60
C ALA A 31 -2.38 33.64 6.02
N TYR A 32 -3.67 33.91 6.13
CA TYR A 32 -4.36 33.91 7.43
C TYR A 32 -4.27 32.55 8.12
N VAL A 33 -4.45 31.45 7.39
CA VAL A 33 -4.31 30.09 7.95
C VAL A 33 -2.88 29.82 8.41
N VAL A 34 -1.89 30.26 7.64
CA VAL A 34 -0.47 30.13 8.02
C VAL A 34 -0.20 30.88 9.33
N TRP A 35 -0.62 32.14 9.42
CA TRP A 35 -0.48 32.95 10.64
C TRP A 35 -1.19 32.30 11.83
N TRP A 36 -2.45 31.86 11.64
CA TRP A 36 -3.24 31.24 12.69
C TRP A 36 -2.51 30.02 13.29
N ILE A 37 -1.99 29.15 12.42
CA ILE A 37 -1.24 27.97 12.84
C ILE A 37 0.03 28.36 13.58
N GLU A 38 0.83 29.28 13.04
CA GLU A 38 2.06 29.73 13.68
C GLU A 38 1.80 30.44 15.03
N ARG A 39 0.67 31.11 15.15
CA ARG A 39 0.28 31.82 16.37
C ARG A 39 -0.22 30.90 17.48
N TYR A 40 -1.05 29.93 17.15
CA TYR A 40 -1.77 29.12 18.12
C TYR A 40 -1.24 27.69 18.28
N CYS A 41 -0.61 27.10 17.27
CA CYS A 41 -0.09 25.75 17.34
C CYS A 41 1.37 25.73 17.79
N LYS A 42 1.66 25.08 18.92
CA LYS A 42 3.02 24.91 19.45
C LYS A 42 3.45 23.46 19.36
N LEU A 43 4.70 23.24 19.00
CA LEU A 43 5.31 21.92 19.02
C LEU A 43 5.49 21.47 20.47
N TYR A 44 5.25 20.20 20.77
CA TYR A 44 5.34 19.68 22.14
C TYR A 44 6.49 18.69 22.36
N GLU A 45 7.15 18.27 21.27
CA GLU A 45 8.23 17.29 21.32
C GLU A 45 9.43 17.68 20.45
N GLY A 46 10.56 17.03 20.71
CA GLY A 46 11.81 17.27 19.98
C GLY A 46 12.52 18.55 20.42
N ARG A 47 13.49 18.97 19.58
CA ARG A 47 14.36 20.15 19.87
C ARG A 47 13.62 21.50 19.87
N HIS A 48 12.42 21.53 19.26
CA HIS A 48 11.58 22.72 19.12
C HIS A 48 10.36 22.68 20.04
N ALA A 49 10.37 21.85 21.09
CA ALA A 49 9.27 21.77 22.04
C ALA A 49 9.02 23.15 22.71
N GLY A 50 7.77 23.59 22.73
CA GLY A 50 7.34 24.90 23.23
C GLY A 50 7.39 26.04 22.20
N GLU A 51 8.06 25.84 21.07
CA GLU A 51 8.13 26.83 20.01
C GLU A 51 6.88 26.79 19.09
N PRO A 52 6.50 27.94 18.46
CA PRO A 52 5.48 27.96 17.43
C PRO A 52 5.78 26.97 16.31
N MET A 53 4.75 26.33 15.75
CA MET A 53 4.89 25.49 14.55
C MET A 53 5.14 26.37 13.33
N ARG A 54 6.40 26.62 13.01
CA ARG A 54 6.81 27.44 11.88
C ARG A 54 6.53 26.81 10.53
N MET A 55 5.91 27.57 9.65
CA MET A 55 5.68 27.21 8.26
C MET A 55 6.63 27.99 7.35
N TYR A 56 7.77 27.40 7.00
CA TYR A 56 8.80 28.08 6.23
C TYR A 56 8.39 28.24 4.76
N GLY A 57 8.31 29.47 4.25
CA GLY A 57 8.12 29.74 2.82
C GLY A 57 9.35 29.39 2.01
N CYS A 58 10.52 29.83 2.44
CA CYS A 58 11.80 29.46 1.83
C CYS A 58 12.76 28.92 2.90
N LEU A 59 13.29 27.70 2.72
CA LEU A 59 14.18 27.08 3.71
C LEU A 59 15.59 27.68 3.73
N GLN A 60 15.97 28.41 2.68
CA GLN A 60 17.31 29.00 2.55
C GLN A 60 17.35 30.48 2.96
N CYS A 61 16.28 31.23 2.70
CA CYS A 61 16.26 32.70 2.84
C CYS A 61 15.42 33.19 4.02
N GLN A 62 14.54 32.36 4.55
CA GLN A 62 13.64 32.77 5.63
C GLN A 62 14.38 32.68 6.95
N ARG A 63 14.61 33.82 7.59
CA ARG A 63 15.07 33.89 8.97
C ARG A 63 13.88 33.74 9.91
N GLU A 64 14.13 33.40 11.17
CA GLU A 64 13.12 33.35 12.23
C GLU A 64 12.60 34.77 12.52
N GLU A 65 11.56 35.17 11.81
CA GLU A 65 10.82 36.38 12.08
C GLU A 65 9.80 36.07 13.20
N PRO A 66 9.56 36.98 14.18
CA PRO A 66 8.55 36.75 15.21
C PRO A 66 7.16 36.60 14.56
N VAL A 67 6.31 35.71 15.12
CA VAL A 67 4.90 35.64 14.72
C VAL A 67 4.19 36.83 15.36
N PRO A 68 3.53 37.71 14.58
CA PRO A 68 2.79 38.84 15.15
C PRO A 68 1.60 38.34 15.99
N ASP A 69 1.27 39.11 17.04
CA ASP A 69 0.14 38.75 17.92
C ASP A 69 -1.21 38.87 17.21
N GLU A 70 -1.33 39.80 16.27
CA GLU A 70 -2.48 39.99 15.40
C GLU A 70 -2.09 39.74 13.95
N TYR A 71 -3.04 39.30 13.14
CA TYR A 71 -2.82 39.08 11.71
C TYR A 71 -2.52 40.42 11.01
N ASP A 72 -1.41 40.48 10.30
CA ASP A 72 -0.96 41.63 9.53
C ASP A 72 -0.93 41.27 8.03
N PRO A 73 -1.90 41.73 7.23
CA PRO A 73 -1.96 41.44 5.80
C PRO A 73 -0.75 41.95 5.00
N GLU A 74 -0.14 43.08 5.40
CA GLU A 74 1.02 43.64 4.68
C GLU A 74 2.24 42.73 4.85
N MET A 75 2.53 42.31 6.08
CA MET A 75 3.60 41.31 6.35
C MET A 75 3.33 39.97 5.65
N ALA A 76 2.08 39.53 5.65
CA ALA A 76 1.69 38.28 4.99
C ALA A 76 1.86 38.35 3.48
N GLN A 77 1.54 39.50 2.85
CA GLN A 77 1.77 39.74 1.43
C GLN A 77 3.27 39.73 1.08
N GLU A 78 4.09 40.45 1.84
CA GLU A 78 5.55 40.48 1.64
C GLU A 78 6.14 39.07 1.71
N ARG A 79 5.66 38.28 2.66
CA ARG A 79 6.09 36.87 2.79
C ARG A 79 5.68 36.00 1.58
N ALA A 80 4.45 36.18 1.08
CA ALA A 80 3.97 35.46 -0.10
C ALA A 80 4.75 35.86 -1.36
N GLU A 81 5.04 37.14 -1.55
CA GLU A 81 5.88 37.62 -2.66
C GLU A 81 7.31 37.09 -2.58
N LYS A 82 7.91 37.11 -1.39
CA LYS A 82 9.25 36.54 -1.14
C LYS A 82 9.28 35.04 -1.44
N TYR A 83 8.24 34.30 -1.01
CA TYR A 83 8.10 32.88 -1.35
C TYR A 83 8.08 32.67 -2.87
N ILE A 84 7.27 33.43 -3.61
CA ILE A 84 7.19 33.32 -5.07
C ILE A 84 8.55 33.62 -5.73
N LYS A 85 9.26 34.68 -5.29
CA LYS A 85 10.61 35.02 -5.79
C LYS A 85 11.60 33.88 -5.55
N CYS A 86 11.64 33.34 -4.33
CA CYS A 86 12.53 32.23 -3.95
C CYS A 86 12.24 30.98 -4.78
N ARG A 87 10.95 30.64 -4.93
CA ARG A 87 10.53 29.48 -5.72
C ARG A 87 10.92 29.62 -7.21
N LYS A 88 10.70 30.80 -7.81
CA LYS A 88 11.13 31.08 -9.19
C LYS A 88 12.66 31.04 -9.36
N ALA A 89 13.42 31.35 -8.30
CA ALA A 89 14.86 31.22 -8.26
C ALA A 89 15.37 29.79 -8.03
N GLY A 90 14.48 28.81 -7.85
CA GLY A 90 14.83 27.41 -7.61
C GLY A 90 15.28 27.11 -6.17
N HIS A 91 15.01 28.03 -5.23
CA HIS A 91 15.26 27.76 -3.82
C HIS A 91 14.31 26.67 -3.30
N GLN A 92 14.77 25.89 -2.34
CA GLN A 92 13.94 24.93 -1.65
C GLN A 92 12.90 25.64 -0.79
N VAL A 93 11.63 25.26 -0.95
CA VAL A 93 10.50 25.84 -0.22
C VAL A 93 9.90 24.80 0.74
N GLY A 94 9.34 25.28 1.86
CA GLY A 94 8.70 24.42 2.85
C GLY A 94 7.35 23.93 2.37
N TRP A 95 7.14 22.65 2.37
CA TRP A 95 5.90 22.03 1.90
C TRP A 95 4.67 22.41 2.74
N GLN A 96 4.86 22.60 4.06
CA GLN A 96 3.75 23.00 4.94
C GLN A 96 3.20 24.37 4.53
N TYR A 97 4.10 25.33 4.27
CA TYR A 97 3.69 26.65 3.80
C TYR A 97 3.00 26.56 2.44
N GLU A 98 3.62 25.93 1.46
CA GLU A 98 3.07 25.80 0.10
C GLU A 98 1.73 25.08 0.09
N CYS A 99 1.62 23.93 0.78
CA CYS A 99 0.35 23.21 0.85
C CYS A 99 -0.73 23.99 1.59
N THR A 100 -0.42 24.68 2.69
CA THR A 100 -1.39 25.51 3.42
C THR A 100 -1.87 26.65 2.57
N MET A 101 -0.96 27.43 1.98
CA MET A 101 -1.32 28.53 1.08
C MET A 101 -2.24 28.06 -0.06
N ARG A 102 -1.88 26.96 -0.74
CA ARG A 102 -2.67 26.45 -1.88
C ARG A 102 -4.00 25.83 -1.46
N LEU A 103 -4.01 25.05 -0.38
CA LEU A 103 -5.23 24.36 0.08
C LEU A 103 -6.32 25.33 0.52
N PHE A 104 -5.94 26.43 1.16
CA PHE A 104 -6.85 27.42 1.72
C PHE A 104 -6.98 28.70 0.88
N GLY A 105 -6.01 29.01 0.02
CA GLY A 105 -6.03 30.22 -0.80
C GLY A 105 -6.70 30.08 -2.17
N TRP A 106 -6.90 28.86 -2.70
CA TRP A 106 -7.69 28.70 -3.91
C TRP A 106 -9.18 28.78 -3.61
N VAL A 107 -9.88 29.74 -4.23
CA VAL A 107 -11.30 30.04 -4.00
C VAL A 107 -12.09 30.05 -5.30
N LYS A 108 -13.39 29.84 -5.18
CA LYS A 108 -14.36 29.90 -6.27
C LYS A 108 -15.64 30.56 -5.78
N HIS A 109 -16.25 31.45 -6.58
CA HIS A 109 -17.56 32.00 -6.26
C HIS A 109 -18.62 30.89 -6.30
N SER A 110 -19.40 30.80 -5.22
CA SER A 110 -20.53 29.88 -5.12
C SER A 110 -21.84 30.65 -5.33
N GLU A 111 -22.56 30.34 -6.39
CA GLU A 111 -23.90 30.92 -6.61
C GLU A 111 -24.87 30.52 -5.50
N PHE A 112 -24.71 29.30 -4.93
CA PHE A 112 -25.57 28.80 -3.88
C PHE A 112 -25.43 29.54 -2.55
N PHE A 113 -24.18 29.89 -2.17
CA PHE A 113 -23.90 30.62 -0.93
C PHE A 113 -23.83 32.14 -1.14
N GLY A 114 -23.70 32.64 -2.38
CA GLY A 114 -23.61 34.06 -2.72
C GLY A 114 -22.27 34.71 -2.37
N HIS A 115 -21.25 33.94 -2.04
CA HIS A 115 -19.88 34.39 -1.75
C HIS A 115 -18.84 33.40 -2.23
N GLU A 116 -17.57 33.72 -2.08
CA GLU A 116 -16.48 32.85 -2.40
C GLU A 116 -16.33 31.77 -1.32
N ILE A 117 -16.08 30.53 -1.76
CA ILE A 117 -15.79 29.39 -0.93
C ILE A 117 -14.47 28.75 -1.36
N ARG A 118 -13.88 27.96 -0.50
CA ARG A 118 -12.68 27.17 -0.81
C ARG A 118 -12.93 26.24 -2.02
N ARG A 119 -12.00 26.26 -2.97
CA ARG A 119 -12.03 25.38 -4.15
C ARG A 119 -11.99 23.91 -3.74
N PHE A 120 -11.06 23.58 -2.84
CA PHE A 120 -10.78 22.19 -2.46
C PHE A 120 -11.67 21.73 -1.30
N ASN A 121 -12.28 20.56 -1.46
CA ASN A 121 -12.94 19.82 -0.39
C ASN A 121 -12.26 18.49 -0.08
N GLN A 122 -11.25 18.10 -0.86
CA GLN A 122 -10.41 16.94 -0.65
C GLN A 122 -8.93 17.29 -0.83
N ALA A 123 -8.06 16.67 -0.04
CA ALA A 123 -6.62 16.78 -0.19
C ALA A 123 -5.95 15.41 -0.08
N SER A 124 -5.00 15.13 -0.97
CA SER A 124 -4.23 13.89 -1.01
C SER A 124 -2.74 14.23 -1.06
N ILE A 125 -2.04 13.97 0.07
CA ILE A 125 -0.66 14.40 0.25
C ILE A 125 0.22 13.21 0.55
N TYR A 126 1.20 12.93 -0.32
CA TYR A 126 2.17 11.86 -0.15
C TYR A 126 3.57 12.42 0.02
N ILE A 127 4.20 12.11 1.14
CA ILE A 127 5.52 12.63 1.50
C ILE A 127 6.27 11.62 2.38
N ALA A 128 7.58 11.52 2.24
CA ALA A 128 8.42 10.59 3.00
C ALA A 128 8.28 10.77 4.52
N LYS A 129 8.60 9.73 5.30
CA LYS A 129 8.56 9.80 6.77
C LYS A 129 9.52 10.83 7.34
N LYS A 130 9.14 11.44 8.47
CA LYS A 130 9.92 12.44 9.22
C LYS A 130 9.95 13.84 8.60
N ASN A 131 9.01 14.18 7.74
CA ASN A 131 8.81 15.52 7.18
C ASN A 131 7.75 16.35 7.90
N GLY A 132 7.29 15.96 9.09
CA GLY A 132 6.33 16.73 9.87
C GLY A 132 4.86 16.57 9.47
N LYS A 133 4.46 15.43 8.83
CA LYS A 133 3.07 15.18 8.38
C LYS A 133 2.04 15.28 9.48
N SER A 134 2.16 14.46 10.52
CA SER A 134 1.14 14.34 11.58
C SER A 134 0.94 15.62 12.37
N PRO A 135 2.01 16.36 12.76
CA PRO A 135 1.83 17.70 13.34
C PRO A 135 1.11 18.68 12.42
N THR A 136 1.42 18.66 11.11
CA THR A 136 0.76 19.55 10.15
C THR A 136 -0.72 19.20 9.97
N LEU A 137 -1.05 17.92 9.87
CA LEU A 137 -2.44 17.45 9.82
C LEU A 137 -3.21 17.85 11.07
N ALA A 138 -2.59 17.77 12.26
CA ALA A 138 -3.18 18.20 13.52
C ALA A 138 -3.43 19.72 13.55
N ALA A 139 -2.48 20.51 13.06
CA ALA A 139 -2.62 21.98 12.99
C ALA A 139 -3.74 22.40 12.03
N TRP A 140 -3.85 21.78 10.86
CA TRP A 140 -4.99 22.00 9.94
C TRP A 140 -6.32 21.62 10.58
N GLY A 141 -6.36 20.48 11.32
CA GLY A 141 -7.56 20.08 12.04
C GLY A 141 -7.97 21.05 13.15
N LEU A 142 -7.00 21.63 13.88
CA LEU A 142 -7.28 22.68 14.88
C LEU A 142 -7.76 23.96 14.22
N TYR A 143 -7.20 24.36 13.08
CA TYR A 143 -7.70 25.49 12.33
C TYR A 143 -9.16 25.27 11.88
N LEU A 144 -9.46 24.11 11.27
CA LEU A 144 -10.82 23.76 10.87
C LEU A 144 -11.81 23.71 12.05
N LEU A 145 -11.34 23.36 13.26
CA LEU A 145 -12.16 23.30 14.47
C LEU A 145 -12.43 24.69 15.08
N CYS A 146 -11.39 25.57 15.10
CA CYS A 146 -11.38 26.78 15.92
C CYS A 146 -11.29 28.08 15.09
N GLY A 147 -10.72 28.05 13.89
CA GLY A 147 -10.34 29.22 13.09
C GLY A 147 -11.07 29.39 11.77
N ASP A 148 -11.73 28.35 11.26
CA ASP A 148 -12.39 28.32 9.93
C ASP A 148 -13.75 29.06 9.91
N GLY A 149 -14.27 29.46 11.08
CA GLY A 149 -15.50 30.28 11.20
C GLY A 149 -16.82 29.52 11.02
N GLU A 150 -16.80 28.21 10.90
CA GLU A 150 -18.02 27.40 10.76
C GLU A 150 -18.55 26.93 12.13
N ASP A 151 -19.73 27.39 12.53
CA ASP A 151 -20.37 27.03 13.79
C ASP A 151 -20.77 25.53 13.85
N GLY A 152 -20.55 24.92 15.02
CA GLY A 152 -20.87 23.51 15.24
C GLY A 152 -20.09 22.56 14.33
N GLN A 153 -18.88 22.95 13.93
CA GLN A 153 -17.99 22.14 13.09
C GLN A 153 -17.67 20.81 13.76
N LYS A 154 -17.61 19.76 12.97
CA LYS A 154 -17.17 18.44 13.43
C LYS A 154 -15.92 18.01 12.68
N CYS A 155 -14.88 17.68 13.41
CA CYS A 155 -13.66 17.10 12.84
C CYS A 155 -13.52 15.65 13.28
N PHE A 156 -13.05 14.79 12.38
CA PHE A 156 -12.89 13.36 12.62
C PHE A 156 -11.47 12.92 12.27
N SER A 157 -10.71 12.43 13.24
CA SER A 157 -9.44 11.74 12.98
C SER A 157 -9.71 10.28 12.68
N CYS A 158 -9.20 9.79 11.56
CA CYS A 158 -9.36 8.42 11.11
C CYS A 158 -8.00 7.76 10.85
N ALA A 159 -7.85 6.50 11.25
CA ALA A 159 -6.75 5.62 10.90
C ALA A 159 -7.26 4.16 10.87
N LYS A 160 -6.38 3.23 10.52
CA LYS A 160 -6.71 1.80 10.46
C LYS A 160 -7.36 1.27 11.74
N ASP A 161 -6.84 1.65 12.90
CA ASP A 161 -7.43 1.34 14.20
C ASP A 161 -7.52 2.60 15.08
N GLY A 162 -8.46 2.57 16.06
CA GLY A 162 -8.75 3.72 16.90
C GLY A 162 -7.59 4.13 17.82
N LYS A 163 -6.72 3.19 18.21
CA LYS A 163 -5.54 3.47 19.01
C LYS A 163 -4.52 4.25 18.19
N GLN A 164 -4.27 3.83 16.95
CA GLN A 164 -3.37 4.52 16.03
C GLN A 164 -3.87 5.93 15.68
N ALA A 165 -5.18 6.09 15.39
CA ALA A 165 -5.76 7.40 15.12
C ALA A 165 -5.58 8.37 16.29
N ARG A 166 -5.73 7.88 17.54
CA ARG A 166 -5.57 8.68 18.74
C ARG A 166 -4.10 9.00 19.06
N GLU A 167 -3.21 8.02 18.94
CA GLU A 167 -1.80 8.16 19.34
C GLU A 167 -0.94 8.96 18.36
N ILE A 168 -1.40 9.13 17.10
CA ILE A 168 -0.63 9.85 16.08
C ILE A 168 -1.14 11.28 15.93
N SER A 169 -2.01 11.55 14.95
CA SER A 169 -2.41 12.93 14.64
C SER A 169 -3.28 13.59 15.70
N HIS A 170 -4.21 12.84 16.34
CA HIS A 170 -5.09 13.42 17.35
C HIS A 170 -4.35 13.84 18.63
N LYS A 171 -3.34 13.06 19.06
CA LYS A 171 -2.49 13.41 20.18
C LYS A 171 -1.72 14.71 19.94
N HIS A 172 -1.21 14.94 18.72
CA HIS A 172 -0.58 16.21 18.38
C HIS A 172 -1.53 17.39 18.62
N ALA A 173 -2.80 17.25 18.21
CA ALA A 173 -3.81 18.29 18.44
C ALA A 173 -4.08 18.51 19.94
N GLU A 174 -4.26 17.44 20.74
CA GLU A 174 -4.44 17.58 22.19
C GLU A 174 -3.26 18.32 22.83
N GLU A 175 -2.03 17.97 22.47
CA GLU A 175 -0.83 18.61 23.05
C GLU A 175 -0.64 20.05 22.54
N MET A 176 -0.97 20.37 21.29
CA MET A 176 -0.96 21.73 20.79
C MET A 176 -1.95 22.61 21.55
N VAL A 177 -3.18 22.12 21.82
CA VAL A 177 -4.15 22.82 22.67
C VAL A 177 -3.59 23.05 24.07
N ARG A 178 -2.99 22.02 24.72
CA ARG A 178 -2.41 22.14 26.07
C ARG A 178 -1.27 23.14 26.16
N ASN A 179 -0.49 23.30 25.10
CA ASN A 179 0.67 24.19 25.06
C ASN A 179 0.34 25.61 24.56
N SER A 180 -0.89 25.88 24.16
CA SER A 180 -1.38 27.19 23.77
C SER A 180 -2.33 27.75 24.84
N PRO A 181 -1.96 28.78 25.61
CA PRO A 181 -2.85 29.38 26.62
C PRO A 181 -4.19 29.84 26.04
N GLU A 182 -4.17 30.37 24.83
CA GLU A 182 -5.35 30.88 24.12
C GLU A 182 -6.30 29.73 23.77
N LEU A 183 -5.80 28.66 23.15
CA LEU A 183 -6.61 27.48 22.84
C LEU A 183 -7.10 26.76 24.10
N MET A 184 -6.28 26.70 25.15
CA MET A 184 -6.69 26.11 26.44
C MET A 184 -7.80 26.91 27.13
N ALA A 185 -7.88 28.21 26.92
CA ALA A 185 -8.97 29.04 27.47
C ALA A 185 -10.32 28.72 26.83
N GLU A 186 -10.33 28.34 25.56
CA GLU A 186 -11.54 28.14 24.76
C GLU A 186 -11.86 26.68 24.48
N CYS A 187 -10.90 25.76 24.62
CA CYS A 187 -11.09 24.33 24.33
C CYS A 187 -11.21 23.50 25.62
N LYS A 188 -12.06 22.47 25.54
CA LYS A 188 -12.16 21.42 26.58
C LYS A 188 -11.75 20.07 26.01
N ILE A 189 -10.84 19.38 26.69
CA ILE A 189 -10.36 18.04 26.30
C ILE A 189 -10.95 17.01 27.25
N ASN A 190 -11.72 16.06 26.73
CA ASN A 190 -12.19 14.91 27.49
C ASN A 190 -11.05 13.90 27.61
N LYS A 191 -10.55 13.68 28.84
CA LYS A 191 -9.39 12.79 29.10
C LYS A 191 -9.65 11.33 28.71
N THR A 192 -10.89 10.86 28.78
CA THR A 192 -11.24 9.46 28.48
C THR A 192 -11.36 9.21 27.00
N THR A 193 -12.09 10.06 26.28
CA THR A 193 -12.37 9.88 24.83
C THR A 193 -11.36 10.59 23.95
N GLY A 194 -10.59 11.56 24.49
CA GLY A 194 -9.74 12.45 23.72
C GLY A 194 -10.50 13.55 22.97
N THR A 195 -11.83 13.59 23.04
CA THR A 195 -12.62 14.59 22.31
C THR A 195 -12.22 16.00 22.70
N ILE A 196 -11.87 16.82 21.72
CA ILE A 196 -11.61 18.24 21.86
C ILE A 196 -12.90 18.99 21.51
N THR A 197 -13.37 19.85 22.41
CA THR A 197 -14.53 20.71 22.21
C THR A 197 -14.09 22.16 22.19
N TYR A 198 -14.31 22.87 21.11
CA TYR A 198 -14.17 24.31 21.02
C TYR A 198 -15.49 24.96 21.48
N VAL A 199 -15.44 25.60 22.66
CA VAL A 199 -16.63 26.03 23.40
C VAL A 199 -17.40 27.17 22.69
N PRO A 200 -16.73 28.19 22.10
CA PRO A 200 -17.42 29.33 21.50
C PRO A 200 -18.46 28.94 20.42
N THR A 201 -18.13 27.96 19.59
CA THR A 201 -19.00 27.52 18.47
C THR A 201 -19.61 26.13 18.70
N THR A 202 -19.38 25.52 19.87
CA THR A 202 -19.76 24.13 20.19
C THR A 202 -19.21 23.09 19.20
N SER A 203 -18.12 23.41 18.52
CA SER A 203 -17.45 22.53 17.55
C SER A 203 -16.70 21.41 18.27
N ILE A 204 -16.64 20.22 17.66
CA ILE A 204 -16.01 19.04 18.29
C ILE A 204 -15.04 18.35 17.33
N TRP A 205 -13.95 17.81 17.91
CA TRP A 205 -13.05 16.91 17.21
C TRP A 205 -12.93 15.60 17.95
N ARG A 206 -13.19 14.48 17.27
CA ARG A 206 -13.13 13.14 17.85
C ARG A 206 -12.43 12.13 16.95
N VAL A 207 -11.98 11.02 17.54
CA VAL A 207 -11.41 9.89 16.82
C VAL A 207 -12.52 8.94 16.35
N VAL A 208 -12.41 8.44 15.11
CA VAL A 208 -13.27 7.42 14.52
C VAL A 208 -12.39 6.24 14.10
N SER A 209 -12.79 5.01 14.43
CA SER A 209 -12.07 3.80 14.05
C SER A 209 -12.91 2.88 13.17
N GLY A 210 -12.22 2.15 12.26
CA GLY A 210 -12.86 1.16 11.40
C GLY A 210 -13.49 -0.03 12.13
N ASP A 211 -13.05 -0.30 13.38
CA ASP A 211 -13.54 -1.43 14.18
C ASP A 211 -14.98 -1.27 14.68
N ASN A 212 -15.51 -0.05 14.70
CA ASN A 212 -16.84 0.28 15.22
C ASN A 212 -17.78 0.72 14.09
N LYS A 213 -18.21 -0.23 13.25
CA LYS A 213 -19.11 0.02 12.10
C LYS A 213 -20.42 0.74 12.51
N ASN A 214 -20.88 0.57 13.75
CA ASN A 214 -22.13 1.17 14.26
C ASN A 214 -21.97 2.60 14.80
N SER A 215 -20.74 3.13 14.96
CA SER A 215 -20.49 4.51 15.45
C SER A 215 -20.37 5.55 14.33
N GLN A 216 -20.64 5.16 13.11
CA GLN A 216 -20.37 5.93 11.90
C GLN A 216 -21.62 6.64 11.34
N GLU A 217 -22.78 6.44 11.95
CA GLU A 217 -23.98 7.20 11.61
C GLU A 217 -23.83 8.66 12.02
N GLY A 218 -24.18 9.57 11.10
CA GLY A 218 -24.19 11.02 11.34
C GLY A 218 -22.84 11.71 11.30
N LEU A 219 -21.84 11.19 10.57
CA LEU A 219 -20.62 11.91 10.24
C LEU A 219 -20.97 13.07 9.31
N ASN A 220 -20.86 14.30 9.82
CA ASN A 220 -21.10 15.51 9.06
C ASN A 220 -20.09 16.58 9.45
N GLY A 221 -18.98 16.63 8.72
CA GLY A 221 -17.88 17.55 8.99
C GLY A 221 -16.59 17.21 8.24
N SER A 222 -15.48 17.76 8.68
CA SER A 222 -14.16 17.55 8.09
C SER A 222 -13.52 16.25 8.57
N VAL A 223 -12.78 15.58 7.70
CA VAL A 223 -12.15 14.26 7.94
C VAL A 223 -10.64 14.34 7.76
N LEU A 224 -9.91 13.82 8.71
CA LEU A 224 -8.45 13.83 8.74
C LEU A 224 -7.93 12.39 8.80
N ILE A 225 -7.29 11.93 7.73
CA ILE A 225 -6.80 10.55 7.58
C ILE A 225 -5.28 10.57 7.56
N ASP A 226 -4.66 9.94 8.56
CA ASP A 226 -3.22 9.74 8.60
C ASP A 226 -2.87 8.31 8.14
N GLU A 227 -1.76 8.17 7.43
CA GLU A 227 -1.25 6.90 6.89
C GLU A 227 -2.26 6.17 5.96
N THR A 228 -2.82 6.89 4.99
CA THR A 228 -3.81 6.40 4.01
C THR A 228 -3.40 5.07 3.34
N HIS A 229 -2.08 4.78 3.23
CA HIS A 229 -1.58 3.54 2.62
C HIS A 229 -1.93 2.26 3.37
N VAL A 230 -2.42 2.35 4.62
CA VAL A 230 -2.87 1.20 5.44
C VAL A 230 -4.37 1.21 5.73
N VAL A 231 -5.11 2.21 5.24
CA VAL A 231 -6.56 2.35 5.46
C VAL A 231 -7.32 1.44 4.50
N ASP A 232 -8.35 0.77 5.02
CA ASP A 232 -9.23 -0.09 4.22
C ASP A 232 -10.27 0.75 3.45
N ARG A 233 -10.58 0.34 2.22
CA ARG A 233 -11.57 1.02 1.36
C ARG A 233 -12.93 1.16 2.05
N ALA A 234 -13.37 0.16 2.78
CA ALA A 234 -14.65 0.19 3.49
C ALA A 234 -14.77 1.32 4.52
N LEU A 235 -13.65 1.74 5.15
CA LEU A 235 -13.64 2.91 6.03
C LEU A 235 -13.79 4.20 5.22
N VAL A 236 -13.12 4.30 4.08
CA VAL A 236 -13.19 5.47 3.22
C VAL A 236 -14.59 5.67 2.65
N ASP A 237 -15.23 4.60 2.19
CA ASP A 237 -16.61 4.64 1.65
C ASP A 237 -17.62 5.20 2.65
N ILE A 238 -17.41 4.95 3.95
CA ILE A 238 -18.24 5.52 5.03
C ILE A 238 -17.96 7.01 5.23
N LEU A 239 -16.71 7.43 4.99
CA LEU A 239 -16.27 8.82 5.13
C LEU A 239 -16.56 9.65 3.88
N GLU A 240 -16.73 9.00 2.72
CA GLU A 240 -17.16 9.65 1.50
C GLU A 240 -18.57 10.24 1.71
N GLY A 241 -18.68 11.56 1.54
CA GLY A 241 -19.91 12.29 1.82
C GLY A 241 -20.04 12.83 3.25
N ALA A 242 -19.11 12.53 4.15
CA ALA A 242 -19.03 13.26 5.41
C ALA A 242 -18.87 14.76 5.11
N GLY A 243 -19.80 15.55 5.58
CA GLY A 243 -19.76 17.00 5.33
C GLY A 243 -20.50 17.51 4.09
N ILE A 244 -21.19 16.68 3.31
CA ILE A 244 -21.92 17.12 2.10
C ILE A 244 -22.93 18.25 2.36
N SER A 245 -23.43 18.36 3.59
CA SER A 245 -24.34 19.43 4.02
C SER A 245 -23.63 20.59 4.72
N ARG A 246 -22.29 20.60 4.78
CA ARG A 246 -21.48 21.70 5.29
C ARG A 246 -21.10 22.65 4.17
N MET A 247 -20.78 23.89 4.53
CA MET A 247 -20.40 24.90 3.56
C MET A 247 -19.01 24.63 2.96
N GLU A 248 -18.03 24.38 3.80
CA GLU A 248 -16.64 24.17 3.42
C GLU A 248 -15.99 22.95 4.10
N PRO A 249 -16.57 21.75 3.92
CA PRO A 249 -16.01 20.54 4.51
C PRO A 249 -14.67 20.22 3.83
N LEU A 250 -13.72 19.61 4.57
CA LEU A 250 -12.43 19.25 4.02
C LEU A 250 -12.02 17.84 4.48
N GLN A 251 -11.82 16.95 3.53
CA GLN A 251 -11.19 15.65 3.78
C GLN A 251 -9.69 15.75 3.44
N ILE A 252 -8.83 15.60 4.43
CA ILE A 252 -7.37 15.64 4.25
C ILE A 252 -6.79 14.24 4.48
N GLU A 253 -6.11 13.73 3.47
CA GLU A 253 -5.40 12.45 3.49
C GLU A 253 -3.90 12.70 3.41
N VAL A 254 -3.15 12.24 4.42
CA VAL A 254 -1.68 12.30 4.40
C VAL A 254 -1.09 10.92 4.50
N SER A 255 -0.05 10.63 3.72
CA SER A 255 0.53 9.30 3.67
C SER A 255 2.00 9.27 3.26
N THR A 256 2.59 8.10 3.42
CA THR A 256 3.78 7.67 2.67
C THR A 256 3.37 6.63 1.63
N ALA A 257 4.31 6.24 0.76
CA ALA A 257 4.17 5.03 -0.04
C ALA A 257 4.00 3.80 0.86
N GLY A 258 3.26 2.82 0.36
CA GLY A 258 2.99 1.55 1.01
C GLY A 258 3.61 0.36 0.27
N ASP A 259 3.16 -0.82 0.64
CA ASP A 259 3.55 -2.10 0.06
C ASP A 259 2.36 -2.91 -0.49
N ASN A 260 1.19 -2.27 -0.56
CA ASN A 260 0.00 -2.84 -1.17
C ASN A 260 -0.32 -2.08 -2.47
N PRO A 261 0.09 -2.59 -3.65
CA PRO A 261 -0.13 -1.93 -4.93
C PRO A 261 -1.61 -1.86 -5.33
N ASP A 262 -2.45 -2.74 -4.77
CA ASP A 262 -3.89 -2.81 -5.07
C ASP A 262 -4.74 -2.12 -3.99
N GLY A 263 -4.09 -1.58 -2.95
CA GLY A 263 -4.76 -0.92 -1.83
C GLY A 263 -5.27 0.47 -2.16
N TYR A 264 -6.28 0.93 -1.40
CA TYR A 264 -6.85 2.27 -1.54
C TYR A 264 -5.79 3.37 -1.64
N GLY A 265 -4.76 3.35 -0.78
CA GLY A 265 -3.71 4.38 -0.80
C GLY A 265 -2.96 4.46 -2.13
N LYS A 266 -2.70 3.32 -2.79
CA LYS A 266 -2.05 3.33 -4.12
C LYS A 266 -2.99 3.83 -5.20
N GLN A 267 -4.24 3.39 -5.20
CA GLN A 267 -5.27 3.87 -6.12
C GLN A 267 -5.44 5.38 -5.99
N ARG A 268 -5.49 5.89 -4.75
CA ARG A 268 -5.60 7.33 -4.47
C ARG A 268 -4.38 8.12 -4.94
N PHE A 269 -3.17 7.56 -4.77
CA PHE A 269 -1.92 8.13 -5.28
C PHE A 269 -1.94 8.25 -6.80
N ASP A 270 -2.32 7.19 -7.52
CA ASP A 270 -2.37 7.17 -8.99
C ASP A 270 -3.48 8.09 -9.53
N TYR A 271 -4.64 8.08 -8.88
CA TYR A 271 -5.72 9.03 -9.20
C TYR A 271 -5.26 10.47 -9.07
N GLY A 272 -4.54 10.80 -8.00
CA GLY A 272 -3.95 12.14 -7.83
C GLY A 272 -3.03 12.55 -8.99
N LYS A 273 -2.18 11.64 -9.48
CA LYS A 273 -1.34 11.91 -10.67
C LYS A 273 -2.17 12.22 -11.92
N GLN A 274 -3.24 11.49 -12.14
CA GLN A 274 -4.13 11.70 -13.28
C GLN A 274 -4.85 13.05 -13.19
N VAL A 275 -5.22 13.48 -11.98
CA VAL A 275 -5.81 14.81 -11.75
C VAL A 275 -4.78 15.92 -11.98
N GLU A 276 -3.56 15.81 -11.43
CA GLU A 276 -2.49 16.80 -11.65
C GLU A 276 -2.11 16.96 -13.13
N SER A 277 -2.10 15.86 -13.88
CA SER A 277 -1.80 15.87 -15.33
C SER A 277 -2.97 16.35 -16.20
N GLY A 278 -4.17 16.54 -15.63
CA GLY A 278 -5.38 16.90 -16.37
C GLY A 278 -6.00 15.74 -17.16
N GLN A 279 -5.55 14.49 -16.96
CA GLN A 279 -6.18 13.32 -17.56
C GLN A 279 -7.59 13.07 -16.98
N ILE A 280 -7.77 13.41 -15.72
CA ILE A 280 -9.07 13.38 -15.03
C ILE A 280 -9.35 14.78 -14.48
N GLU A 281 -10.51 15.31 -14.79
CA GLU A 281 -10.99 16.58 -14.26
C GLU A 281 -11.57 16.37 -12.85
N ASN A 282 -10.91 16.89 -11.84
CA ASN A 282 -11.41 17.01 -10.48
C ASN A 282 -10.84 18.26 -9.83
N GLU A 283 -11.50 19.39 -10.05
CA GLU A 283 -11.05 20.69 -9.52
C GLU A 283 -11.09 20.78 -8.00
N LYS A 284 -11.84 19.87 -7.33
CA LYS A 284 -12.02 19.87 -5.87
C LYS A 284 -10.97 19.05 -5.11
N LEU A 285 -10.10 18.35 -5.82
CA LEU A 285 -9.03 17.56 -5.20
C LEU A 285 -7.71 18.33 -5.23
N PHE A 286 -7.19 18.65 -4.05
CA PHE A 286 -5.81 19.10 -3.87
C PHE A 286 -4.87 17.88 -3.89
N VAL A 287 -3.80 17.96 -4.66
CA VAL A 287 -2.77 16.90 -4.73
C VAL A 287 -1.40 17.51 -4.45
N ALA A 288 -0.59 16.79 -3.65
CA ALA A 288 0.82 17.08 -3.46
C ALA A 288 1.59 15.76 -3.27
N GLN A 289 2.50 15.45 -4.18
CA GLN A 289 3.23 14.19 -4.17
C GLN A 289 4.75 14.43 -4.20
N TYR A 290 5.36 14.33 -3.01
CA TYR A 290 6.81 14.42 -2.83
C TYR A 290 7.39 13.01 -2.85
N CYS A 291 7.91 12.58 -3.98
CA CYS A 291 8.42 11.22 -4.19
C CYS A 291 9.50 11.18 -5.28
N ALA A 292 10.37 10.20 -5.22
CA ALA A 292 11.22 9.84 -6.34
C ALA A 292 10.39 9.18 -7.47
N PRO A 293 10.94 9.03 -8.69
CA PRO A 293 10.29 8.26 -9.76
C PRO A 293 9.86 6.88 -9.27
N GLN A 294 8.63 6.47 -9.61
CA GLN A 294 8.04 5.24 -9.06
C GLN A 294 8.64 3.96 -9.67
N ASP A 295 9.33 4.08 -10.76
CA ASP A 295 10.13 3.07 -11.44
C ASP A 295 11.62 3.08 -11.04
N LEU A 296 11.99 3.86 -10.02
CA LEU A 296 13.36 3.96 -9.51
C LEU A 296 13.89 2.60 -9.10
N THR A 297 15.02 2.19 -9.71
CA THR A 297 15.72 0.96 -9.35
C THR A 297 16.74 1.17 -8.22
N ALA A 298 17.19 0.07 -7.61
CA ALA A 298 18.22 0.09 -6.57
C ALA A 298 19.55 0.64 -7.09
N GLU A 299 19.89 0.31 -8.34
CA GLU A 299 21.11 0.76 -9.02
C GLU A 299 21.08 2.27 -9.24
N GLN A 300 19.97 2.79 -9.78
CA GLN A 300 19.80 4.23 -9.98
C GLN A 300 19.84 4.99 -8.64
N LEU A 301 19.20 4.44 -7.59
CA LEU A 301 19.29 5.05 -6.26
C LEU A 301 20.71 5.08 -5.73
N ALA A 302 21.53 4.05 -6.03
CA ALA A 302 22.91 3.98 -5.59
C ALA A 302 23.83 5.01 -6.29
N GLU A 303 23.50 5.44 -7.51
CA GLU A 303 24.24 6.48 -8.22
C GLU A 303 24.15 7.85 -7.53
N ASP A 304 22.95 8.23 -7.06
CA ASP A 304 22.76 9.52 -6.38
C ASP A 304 21.62 9.45 -5.34
N PRO A 305 21.85 8.88 -4.15
CA PRO A 305 20.84 8.74 -3.13
C PRO A 305 20.36 10.10 -2.56
N VAL A 306 21.19 11.14 -2.63
CA VAL A 306 20.84 12.49 -2.15
C VAL A 306 19.83 13.16 -3.08
N LYS A 307 20.02 13.08 -4.39
CA LYS A 307 19.09 13.60 -5.40
C LYS A 307 17.68 13.05 -5.18
N TYR A 308 17.55 11.72 -5.14
CA TYR A 308 16.25 11.09 -4.94
C TYR A 308 15.69 11.31 -3.54
N GLY A 309 16.58 11.44 -2.54
CA GLY A 309 16.21 11.84 -1.20
C GLY A 309 15.56 13.22 -1.16
N LYS A 310 16.16 14.23 -1.79
CA LYS A 310 15.64 15.60 -1.85
C LYS A 310 14.26 15.68 -2.53
N MET A 311 14.00 14.86 -3.56
CA MET A 311 12.68 14.80 -4.22
C MET A 311 11.55 14.38 -3.28
N ALA A 312 11.83 13.50 -2.32
CA ALA A 312 10.83 12.95 -1.40
C ALA A 312 10.79 13.65 -0.04
N ASN A 313 11.80 14.46 0.28
CA ASN A 313 11.96 15.09 1.58
C ASN A 313 12.09 16.61 1.44
N PRO A 314 10.98 17.34 1.25
CA PRO A 314 11.00 18.79 1.06
C PRO A 314 11.45 19.58 2.31
N MET A 315 11.61 18.92 3.48
CA MET A 315 12.20 19.52 4.69
C MET A 315 13.70 19.18 4.84
N TRP A 316 14.40 19.01 3.71
CA TRP A 316 15.83 18.79 3.69
C TRP A 316 16.57 19.98 4.32
N ASP A 317 17.63 19.71 5.06
CA ASP A 317 18.43 20.66 5.86
C ASP A 317 17.69 21.32 7.02
N VAL A 318 16.37 21.10 7.18
CA VAL A 318 15.59 21.56 8.34
C VAL A 318 15.29 20.39 9.28
N LEU A 319 14.60 19.37 8.79
CA LEU A 319 14.27 18.16 9.56
C LEU A 319 15.13 16.95 9.17
N ILE A 320 15.60 16.89 7.92
CA ILE A 320 16.39 15.80 7.38
C ILE A 320 17.81 16.32 7.11
N ARG A 321 18.80 15.85 7.86
CA ARG A 321 20.21 16.18 7.64
C ARG A 321 20.83 15.19 6.66
N GLU A 322 21.59 15.71 5.68
CA GLU A 322 22.18 14.89 4.61
C GLU A 322 23.11 13.80 5.14
N GLU A 323 23.95 14.14 6.12
CA GLU A 323 24.87 13.19 6.73
C GLU A 323 24.13 11.99 7.36
N GLU A 324 23.07 12.25 8.14
CA GLU A 324 22.29 11.20 8.78
C GLU A 324 21.45 10.39 7.77
N TYR A 325 20.97 11.06 6.74
CA TYR A 325 20.26 10.38 5.65
C TYR A 325 21.18 9.40 4.93
N LEU A 326 22.39 9.80 4.59
CA LEU A 326 23.40 8.95 3.94
C LEU A 326 23.89 7.83 4.86
N ALA A 327 24.11 8.10 6.15
CA ALA A 327 24.45 7.05 7.12
C ALA A 327 23.34 5.98 7.21
N TYR A 328 22.07 6.43 7.23
CA TYR A 328 20.92 5.52 7.23
C TYR A 328 20.82 4.73 5.91
N TYR A 329 21.02 5.36 4.75
CA TYR A 329 21.07 4.68 3.45
C TYR A 329 22.16 3.60 3.43
N ASN A 330 23.39 3.94 3.84
CA ASN A 330 24.51 3.01 3.85
C ASN A 330 24.28 1.79 4.75
N ALA A 331 23.58 1.97 5.88
CA ALA A 331 23.20 0.86 6.74
C ALA A 331 22.11 -0.03 6.11
N LYS A 332 21.22 0.52 5.27
CA LYS A 332 20.08 -0.19 4.69
C LYS A 332 20.36 -0.84 3.33
N LYS A 333 21.32 -0.34 2.55
CA LYS A 333 21.64 -0.86 1.21
C LYS A 333 22.22 -2.28 1.19
N VAL A 334 22.66 -2.80 2.33
CA VAL A 334 23.29 -4.13 2.45
C VAL A 334 22.31 -5.28 2.32
N SER A 335 21.01 -5.03 2.50
CA SER A 335 19.95 -6.02 2.41
C SER A 335 18.83 -5.50 1.48
N ILE A 336 18.37 -6.35 0.57
CA ILE A 336 17.28 -6.03 -0.37
C ILE A 336 16.02 -5.61 0.41
N HIS A 337 15.70 -6.35 1.48
CA HIS A 337 14.55 -6.05 2.33
C HIS A 337 14.67 -4.69 3.04
N GLU A 338 15.83 -4.38 3.59
CA GLU A 338 16.08 -3.11 4.26
C GLU A 338 16.15 -1.95 3.26
N LEU A 339 16.68 -2.20 2.05
CA LEU A 339 16.67 -1.23 0.96
C LEU A 339 15.23 -0.94 0.48
N ALA A 340 14.38 -1.97 0.34
CA ALA A 340 12.97 -1.78 0.01
C ALA A 340 12.23 -0.93 1.06
N LYS A 341 12.51 -1.14 2.37
CA LYS A 341 12.00 -0.26 3.43
C LYS A 341 12.52 1.18 3.31
N PHE A 342 13.79 1.34 2.96
CA PHE A 342 14.39 2.66 2.72
C PHE A 342 13.69 3.34 1.54
N MET A 343 13.52 2.64 0.42
CA MET A 343 12.84 3.16 -0.77
C MET A 343 11.40 3.57 -0.45
N LYS A 344 10.68 2.77 0.30
CA LYS A 344 9.32 3.09 0.75
C LYS A 344 9.26 4.33 1.64
N TYR A 345 10.08 4.41 2.67
CA TYR A 345 9.94 5.42 3.73
C TYR A 345 10.79 6.67 3.56
N ARG A 346 11.87 6.63 2.73
CA ARG A 346 12.82 7.74 2.59
C ARG A 346 12.83 8.36 1.22
N VAL A 347 12.47 7.62 0.18
CA VAL A 347 12.31 8.16 -1.18
C VAL A 347 10.87 8.04 -1.70
N ASN A 348 9.96 7.55 -0.86
CA ASN A 348 8.52 7.52 -1.09
C ASN A 348 8.13 6.78 -2.38
N VAL A 349 8.76 5.63 -2.62
CA VAL A 349 8.50 4.75 -3.77
C VAL A 349 7.70 3.54 -3.31
N TRP A 350 6.59 3.27 -3.99
CA TRP A 350 5.72 2.13 -3.70
C TRP A 350 6.46 0.81 -3.94
N GLN A 351 6.31 -0.11 -3.00
CA GLN A 351 6.92 -1.43 -3.08
C GLN A 351 5.85 -2.48 -3.37
N LYS A 352 6.19 -3.51 -4.15
CA LYS A 352 5.27 -4.63 -4.41
C LYS A 352 5.07 -5.52 -3.19
N SER A 353 6.11 -5.64 -2.35
CA SER A 353 6.07 -6.33 -1.06
C SER A 353 7.01 -5.65 -0.07
N SER A 354 6.63 -5.62 1.21
CA SER A 354 7.51 -5.13 2.29
C SER A 354 8.66 -6.09 2.58
N ASN A 355 8.55 -7.34 2.13
CA ASN A 355 9.55 -8.41 2.29
C ASN A 355 9.52 -9.36 1.08
N PRO A 356 9.92 -8.91 -0.12
CA PRO A 356 9.93 -9.79 -1.28
C PRO A 356 10.95 -10.91 -1.06
N TRP A 357 10.49 -12.16 -1.20
CA TRP A 357 11.38 -13.31 -1.20
C TRP A 357 12.08 -13.45 -2.54
N LEU A 358 11.30 -13.42 -3.64
CA LEU A 358 11.83 -13.55 -4.99
C LEU A 358 12.04 -12.18 -5.63
N LYS A 359 13.18 -11.97 -6.29
CA LYS A 359 13.41 -10.79 -7.10
C LYS A 359 12.56 -10.86 -8.36
N SER A 360 11.82 -9.81 -8.68
CA SER A 360 10.94 -9.80 -9.85
C SER A 360 11.67 -10.06 -11.18
N GLY A 361 12.91 -9.60 -11.31
CA GLY A 361 13.73 -9.85 -12.49
C GLY A 361 14.21 -11.29 -12.60
N ASP A 362 14.49 -11.97 -11.50
CA ASP A 362 14.94 -13.36 -11.51
C ASP A 362 13.78 -14.31 -11.84
N TRP A 363 12.59 -14.06 -11.27
CA TRP A 363 11.38 -14.80 -11.64
C TRP A 363 11.03 -14.66 -13.12
N ALA A 364 11.04 -13.43 -13.66
CA ALA A 364 10.71 -13.18 -15.06
C ALA A 364 11.67 -13.86 -16.06
N LYS A 365 12.94 -14.06 -15.70
CA LYS A 365 13.91 -14.80 -16.52
C LYS A 365 13.58 -16.27 -16.64
N CYS A 366 12.84 -16.84 -15.69
CA CYS A 366 12.42 -18.24 -15.65
C CYS A 366 11.15 -18.51 -16.48
N GLY A 367 10.49 -17.46 -17.01
CA GLY A 367 9.34 -17.61 -17.89
C GLY A 367 9.73 -18.21 -19.23
N ARG A 368 9.10 -19.32 -19.62
CA ARG A 368 9.22 -19.96 -20.93
C ARG A 368 7.82 -20.23 -21.50
N ASP A 369 7.68 -20.14 -22.81
CA ASP A 369 6.46 -20.53 -23.49
C ASP A 369 6.52 -22.03 -23.78
N PHE A 370 5.82 -22.83 -22.98
CA PHE A 370 5.60 -24.25 -23.22
C PHE A 370 4.13 -24.62 -22.91
N THR A 371 3.63 -25.63 -23.61
CA THR A 371 2.25 -26.11 -23.48
C THR A 371 2.18 -27.37 -22.63
N GLU A 372 0.96 -27.73 -22.20
CA GLU A 372 0.70 -28.98 -21.46
C GLU A 372 1.07 -30.20 -22.32
N GLU A 373 0.77 -30.16 -23.63
CA GLU A 373 0.96 -31.24 -24.59
C GLU A 373 2.45 -31.58 -24.80
N GLU A 374 3.35 -30.62 -24.70
CA GLU A 374 4.78 -30.83 -24.85
C GLU A 374 5.38 -31.68 -23.69
N LEU A 375 4.67 -31.75 -22.57
CA LEU A 375 5.08 -32.50 -21.38
C LEU A 375 4.39 -33.87 -21.25
N TYR A 376 3.49 -34.25 -22.17
CA TYR A 376 2.76 -35.52 -22.11
C TYR A 376 3.70 -36.74 -22.02
N GLY A 377 3.40 -37.64 -21.08
CA GLY A 377 4.15 -38.87 -20.83
C GLY A 377 5.44 -38.66 -20.06
N GLN A 378 5.84 -37.41 -19.75
CA GLN A 378 7.06 -37.18 -18.97
C GLN A 378 6.87 -37.49 -17.49
N GLU A 379 7.95 -37.85 -16.82
CA GLU A 379 8.00 -38.05 -15.37
C GLU A 379 7.85 -36.73 -14.63
N CYS A 380 6.98 -36.70 -13.61
CA CYS A 380 6.77 -35.51 -12.79
C CYS A 380 6.43 -35.85 -11.32
N TRP A 381 6.59 -34.87 -10.46
CA TRP A 381 6.21 -34.86 -9.05
C TRP A 381 5.08 -33.87 -8.84
N LEU A 382 4.04 -34.31 -8.14
CA LEU A 382 2.87 -33.46 -7.91
C LEU A 382 2.88 -32.93 -6.48
N GLY A 383 2.92 -31.60 -6.33
CA GLY A 383 2.71 -30.93 -5.05
C GLY A 383 1.29 -30.39 -4.93
N ALA A 384 0.65 -30.55 -3.77
CA ALA A 384 -0.69 -30.06 -3.51
C ALA A 384 -0.77 -29.28 -2.20
N ASP A 385 -1.14 -28.00 -2.29
CA ASP A 385 -1.51 -27.16 -1.14
C ASP A 385 -3.00 -26.85 -1.23
N LEU A 386 -3.80 -27.50 -0.36
CA LEU A 386 -5.25 -27.49 -0.43
C LEU A 386 -5.85 -26.69 0.73
N SER A 387 -6.91 -25.98 0.42
CA SER A 387 -7.69 -25.20 1.37
C SER A 387 -9.16 -25.63 1.36
N ARG A 388 -9.93 -25.23 2.38
CA ARG A 388 -11.35 -25.59 2.48
C ARG A 388 -12.31 -24.50 2.00
N THR A 389 -12.08 -23.25 2.32
CA THR A 389 -13.08 -22.18 2.09
C THR A 389 -12.53 -20.84 1.61
N ARG A 390 -11.65 -20.20 2.38
CA ARG A 390 -11.19 -18.81 2.17
C ARG A 390 -9.80 -18.69 1.59
N ASP A 391 -9.20 -19.78 1.19
CA ASP A 391 -7.89 -19.81 0.57
C ASP A 391 -7.94 -20.45 -0.80
N MET A 392 -6.89 -20.28 -1.57
CA MET A 392 -6.75 -20.91 -2.87
C MET A 392 -6.28 -22.37 -2.65
N SER A 393 -6.69 -23.27 -3.51
CA SER A 393 -6.08 -24.60 -3.61
C SER A 393 -5.21 -24.63 -4.86
N ALA A 394 -4.03 -25.22 -4.74
CA ALA A 394 -3.09 -25.33 -5.83
C ALA A 394 -2.57 -26.76 -5.97
N VAL A 395 -2.45 -27.19 -7.20
CA VAL A 395 -1.71 -28.40 -7.61
C VAL A 395 -0.65 -27.96 -8.59
N VAL A 396 0.61 -28.34 -8.34
CA VAL A 396 1.73 -28.01 -9.21
C VAL A 396 2.49 -29.28 -9.56
N LEU A 397 2.64 -29.52 -10.86
CA LEU A 397 3.52 -30.56 -11.39
C LEU A 397 4.93 -29.97 -11.58
N VAL A 398 5.95 -30.69 -11.14
CA VAL A 398 7.35 -30.35 -11.41
C VAL A 398 7.94 -31.46 -12.27
N PHE A 399 8.45 -31.10 -13.43
CA PHE A 399 9.13 -31.95 -14.38
C PHE A 399 10.63 -31.66 -14.35
N ARG A 400 11.46 -32.61 -14.78
CA ARG A 400 12.86 -32.35 -15.10
C ARG A 400 12.96 -31.60 -16.42
N GLY A 401 13.91 -30.67 -16.54
CA GLY A 401 14.20 -29.94 -17.77
C GLY A 401 15.07 -30.75 -18.74
N ASP A 402 15.41 -30.14 -19.86
CA ASP A 402 16.22 -30.75 -20.90
C ASP A 402 17.69 -30.91 -20.49
N GLU A 403 18.20 -30.01 -19.63
CA GLU A 403 19.56 -30.06 -19.09
C GLU A 403 19.54 -30.55 -17.64
N ASP A 404 20.64 -31.14 -17.22
CA ASP A 404 20.80 -31.64 -15.86
C ASP A 404 20.69 -30.51 -14.82
N GLY A 405 19.86 -30.73 -13.79
CA GLY A 405 19.56 -29.75 -12.76
C GLY A 405 18.56 -28.65 -13.17
N GLU A 406 17.92 -28.76 -14.33
CA GLU A 406 16.80 -27.92 -14.74
C GLU A 406 15.44 -28.54 -14.36
N TYR A 407 14.47 -27.67 -14.08
CA TYR A 407 13.10 -28.09 -13.74
C TYR A 407 12.07 -27.19 -14.40
N MET A 408 10.86 -27.74 -14.63
CA MET A 408 9.71 -27.01 -15.19
C MET A 408 8.49 -27.16 -14.29
N MET A 409 7.74 -26.09 -14.08
CA MET A 409 6.53 -26.06 -13.24
C MET A 409 5.28 -25.84 -14.08
N LEU A 410 4.27 -26.70 -13.87
CA LEU A 410 2.95 -26.58 -14.48
C LEU A 410 1.87 -26.50 -13.38
N PRO A 411 1.25 -25.31 -13.14
CA PRO A 411 0.33 -25.10 -12.04
C PRO A 411 -1.14 -25.20 -12.44
N TYR A 412 -1.99 -25.61 -11.48
CA TYR A 412 -3.46 -25.57 -11.56
C TYR A 412 -4.04 -24.99 -10.26
N PHE A 413 -5.09 -24.18 -10.38
CA PHE A 413 -5.63 -23.43 -9.24
C PHE A 413 -7.15 -23.55 -9.13
N TRP A 414 -7.64 -23.62 -7.88
CA TRP A 414 -9.06 -23.58 -7.52
C TRP A 414 -9.33 -22.51 -6.47
N LEU A 415 -10.49 -21.87 -6.59
CA LEU A 415 -10.96 -20.88 -5.65
C LEU A 415 -12.49 -20.98 -5.56
N THR A 416 -13.08 -20.63 -4.40
CA THR A 416 -14.53 -20.58 -4.31
C THR A 416 -15.08 -19.38 -5.07
N GLU A 417 -16.22 -19.56 -5.72
CA GLU A 417 -16.91 -18.47 -6.43
C GLU A 417 -17.28 -17.31 -5.50
N ALA A 418 -17.73 -17.61 -4.27
CA ALA A 418 -18.03 -16.61 -3.26
C ALA A 418 -16.81 -15.74 -2.92
N TYR A 419 -15.65 -16.35 -2.68
CA TYR A 419 -14.43 -15.60 -2.36
C TYR A 419 -13.93 -14.77 -3.54
N ALA A 420 -14.00 -15.29 -4.77
CA ALA A 420 -13.63 -14.55 -5.98
C ALA A 420 -14.48 -13.29 -6.15
N ASN A 421 -15.80 -13.40 -5.95
CA ASN A 421 -16.72 -12.27 -6.01
C ASN A 421 -16.51 -11.26 -4.88
N GLU A 422 -16.29 -11.72 -3.64
CA GLU A 422 -16.01 -10.86 -2.47
C GLU A 422 -14.72 -10.03 -2.66
N ASN A 423 -13.75 -10.54 -3.40
CA ASN A 423 -12.44 -9.92 -3.57
C ASN A 423 -12.13 -9.49 -5.01
N LYS A 424 -13.13 -9.35 -5.88
CA LYS A 424 -12.97 -8.98 -7.30
C LYS A 424 -12.22 -7.67 -7.53
N ASP A 425 -12.31 -6.73 -6.58
CA ASP A 425 -11.64 -5.42 -6.65
C ASP A 425 -10.19 -5.46 -6.12
N LYS A 426 -9.74 -6.61 -5.58
CA LYS A 426 -8.41 -6.78 -4.98
C LYS A 426 -7.44 -7.57 -5.85
N ALA A 427 -7.98 -8.48 -6.69
CA ALA A 427 -7.21 -9.24 -7.65
C ALA A 427 -8.13 -9.72 -8.80
N PRO A 428 -7.60 -9.96 -10.00
CA PRO A 428 -8.40 -10.28 -11.19
C PRO A 428 -8.84 -11.75 -11.24
N PHE A 429 -9.41 -12.28 -10.14
CA PHE A 429 -9.83 -13.67 -10.01
C PHE A 429 -10.86 -14.08 -11.07
N LEU A 430 -11.82 -13.19 -11.36
CA LEU A 430 -12.86 -13.46 -12.35
C LEU A 430 -12.32 -13.46 -13.79
N GLU A 431 -11.32 -12.62 -14.09
CA GLU A 431 -10.66 -12.59 -15.38
C GLU A 431 -9.83 -13.86 -15.62
N TRP A 432 -9.10 -14.31 -14.58
CA TRP A 432 -8.37 -15.58 -14.64
C TRP A 432 -9.30 -16.78 -14.80
N ALA A 433 -10.48 -16.75 -14.16
CA ALA A 433 -11.47 -17.78 -14.34
C ALA A 433 -12.04 -17.78 -15.77
N ALA A 434 -12.38 -16.61 -16.31
CA ALA A 434 -12.89 -16.47 -17.66
C ALA A 434 -11.87 -16.93 -18.74
N SER A 435 -10.56 -16.78 -18.46
CA SER A 435 -9.47 -17.25 -19.33
C SER A 435 -9.07 -18.71 -19.10
N GLY A 436 -9.74 -19.45 -18.18
CA GLY A 436 -9.44 -20.84 -17.87
C GLY A 436 -8.15 -21.04 -17.04
N LYS A 437 -7.60 -19.96 -16.47
CA LYS A 437 -6.39 -19.99 -15.63
C LYS A 437 -6.66 -20.19 -14.14
N LEU A 438 -7.93 -20.13 -13.74
CA LEU A 438 -8.40 -20.38 -12.38
C LEU A 438 -9.74 -21.11 -12.46
N ILE A 439 -9.88 -22.20 -11.71
CA ILE A 439 -11.13 -22.96 -11.67
C ILE A 439 -11.95 -22.47 -10.48
N LEU A 440 -13.15 -21.92 -10.74
CA LEU A 440 -14.06 -21.54 -9.67
C LEU A 440 -14.94 -22.74 -9.27
N THR A 441 -15.03 -22.98 -7.97
CA THR A 441 -15.93 -23.98 -7.40
C THR A 441 -17.18 -23.30 -6.86
N PRO A 442 -18.41 -23.81 -7.16
CA PRO A 442 -19.65 -23.18 -6.71
C PRO A 442 -19.78 -23.11 -5.19
N GLY A 443 -20.35 -22.01 -4.68
CA GLY A 443 -20.60 -21.82 -3.24
C GLY A 443 -19.38 -21.36 -2.44
N ASP A 444 -19.35 -21.74 -1.15
CA ASP A 444 -18.41 -21.25 -0.15
C ASP A 444 -17.26 -22.22 0.17
N ALA A 445 -17.28 -23.43 -0.40
CA ALA A 445 -16.31 -24.48 -0.15
C ALA A 445 -15.64 -24.96 -1.44
N ILE A 446 -14.37 -25.32 -1.36
CA ILE A 446 -13.63 -25.92 -2.46
C ILE A 446 -14.22 -27.31 -2.76
N ASP A 447 -14.50 -27.57 -4.03
CA ASP A 447 -14.92 -28.89 -4.50
C ASP A 447 -13.71 -29.82 -4.69
N TYR A 448 -13.48 -30.67 -3.70
CA TYR A 448 -12.40 -31.66 -3.76
C TYR A 448 -12.64 -32.73 -4.82
N GLY A 449 -13.88 -33.00 -5.22
CA GLY A 449 -14.19 -33.89 -6.33
C GLY A 449 -13.66 -33.36 -7.66
N ALA A 450 -13.74 -32.04 -7.88
CA ALA A 450 -13.16 -31.39 -9.04
C ALA A 450 -11.62 -31.50 -9.04
N ILE A 451 -10.96 -31.30 -7.88
CA ILE A 451 -9.51 -31.48 -7.73
C ILE A 451 -9.12 -32.93 -8.00
N GLN A 452 -9.83 -33.89 -7.39
CA GLN A 452 -9.59 -35.33 -7.58
C GLN A 452 -9.71 -35.73 -9.05
N SER A 453 -10.75 -35.24 -9.75
CA SER A 453 -10.96 -35.53 -11.17
C SER A 453 -9.82 -34.96 -12.02
N LYS A 454 -9.34 -33.74 -11.73
CA LYS A 454 -8.20 -33.16 -12.46
C LYS A 454 -6.91 -33.96 -12.20
N ILE A 455 -6.61 -34.33 -10.95
CA ILE A 455 -5.40 -35.16 -10.66
C ILE A 455 -5.45 -36.50 -11.40
N ARG A 456 -6.62 -37.13 -11.52
CA ARG A 456 -6.79 -38.36 -12.31
C ARG A 456 -6.53 -38.14 -13.79
N SER A 457 -7.03 -37.04 -14.35
CA SER A 457 -6.71 -36.66 -15.73
C SER A 457 -5.20 -36.46 -15.91
N LEU A 458 -4.56 -35.73 -15.00
CA LEU A 458 -3.11 -35.51 -15.03
C LEU A 458 -2.31 -36.81 -14.93
N ALA A 459 -2.76 -37.78 -14.13
CA ALA A 459 -2.13 -39.11 -14.04
C ALA A 459 -2.30 -39.94 -15.32
N SER A 460 -3.25 -39.60 -16.18
CA SER A 460 -3.40 -40.19 -17.52
C SER A 460 -2.49 -39.53 -18.56
N ASP A 461 -2.22 -38.25 -18.39
CA ASP A 461 -1.46 -37.45 -19.34
C ASP A 461 0.05 -37.47 -19.04
N TYR A 462 0.42 -37.62 -17.75
CA TYR A 462 1.80 -37.55 -17.26
C TYR A 462 2.15 -38.76 -16.40
N SER A 463 3.45 -39.07 -16.29
CA SER A 463 3.97 -40.16 -15.41
C SER A 463 4.24 -39.57 -14.00
N ILE A 464 3.19 -39.44 -13.18
CA ILE A 464 3.32 -38.93 -11.82
C ILE A 464 4.05 -39.96 -10.96
N GLN A 465 5.19 -39.60 -10.39
CA GLN A 465 6.02 -40.49 -9.57
C GLN A 465 5.57 -40.47 -8.11
N GLU A 466 5.25 -39.32 -7.56
CA GLU A 466 4.83 -39.13 -6.17
C GLU A 466 3.80 -38.00 -6.04
N LEU A 467 2.91 -38.12 -5.03
CA LEU A 467 1.99 -37.05 -4.59
C LEU A 467 2.52 -36.48 -3.28
N ILE A 468 2.80 -35.18 -3.25
CA ILE A 468 3.31 -34.49 -2.06
C ILE A 468 2.25 -33.50 -1.58
N TYR A 469 1.85 -33.55 -0.31
CA TYR A 469 0.72 -32.75 0.17
C TYR A 469 0.90 -32.24 1.60
N ASP A 470 0.21 -31.11 1.90
CA ASP A 470 0.00 -30.69 3.29
C ASP A 470 -1.18 -31.47 3.90
N SER A 471 -0.96 -32.08 5.06
CA SER A 471 -1.94 -32.94 5.75
C SER A 471 -3.23 -32.22 6.19
N THR A 472 -3.23 -30.88 6.31
CA THR A 472 -4.30 -30.15 6.97
C THR A 472 -5.68 -30.39 6.34
N TYR A 473 -5.76 -30.51 5.00
CA TYR A 473 -7.02 -30.72 4.28
C TYR A 473 -6.93 -31.76 3.15
N ALA A 474 -5.74 -32.20 2.80
CA ALA A 474 -5.49 -33.04 1.65
C ALA A 474 -5.42 -34.55 1.97
N GLU A 475 -5.29 -34.93 3.24
CA GLU A 475 -4.97 -36.31 3.66
C GLU A 475 -5.94 -37.35 3.07
N GLN A 476 -7.26 -37.19 3.28
CA GLN A 476 -8.25 -38.13 2.76
C GLN A 476 -8.25 -38.21 1.23
N LEU A 477 -8.15 -37.05 0.54
CA LEU A 477 -8.11 -37.01 -0.91
C LEU A 477 -6.89 -37.76 -1.46
N MET A 478 -5.73 -37.55 -0.85
CA MET A 478 -4.47 -38.14 -1.30
C MET A 478 -4.41 -39.63 -0.99
N GLN A 479 -5.00 -40.08 0.14
CA GLN A 479 -5.18 -41.52 0.44
C GLN A 479 -6.12 -42.17 -0.57
N ASP A 480 -7.26 -41.56 -0.89
CA ASP A 480 -8.21 -42.05 -1.90
C ASP A 480 -7.58 -42.16 -3.30
N LEU A 481 -6.69 -41.24 -3.65
CA LEU A 481 -5.95 -41.27 -4.91
C LEU A 481 -4.87 -42.36 -4.90
N SER A 482 -4.11 -42.48 -3.83
CA SER A 482 -2.98 -43.40 -3.72
C SER A 482 -3.43 -44.85 -3.52
N GLN A 483 -4.36 -45.08 -2.58
CA GLN A 483 -4.74 -46.43 -2.13
C GLN A 483 -6.10 -46.92 -2.66
N GLY A 484 -6.90 -45.98 -3.20
CA GLY A 484 -8.32 -46.21 -3.48
C GLY A 484 -9.17 -46.24 -2.22
N ARG A 485 -10.49 -46.32 -2.39
CA ARG A 485 -11.45 -46.48 -1.28
C ARG A 485 -12.34 -47.68 -1.55
N TYR A 486 -12.53 -48.49 -0.52
CA TYR A 486 -13.38 -49.65 -0.54
C TYR A 486 -14.50 -49.48 0.49
N GLU A 487 -15.77 -49.73 0.08
CA GLU A 487 -16.95 -49.74 0.95
C GLU A 487 -17.64 -51.09 0.75
N ASP A 488 -17.94 -51.80 1.84
CA ASP A 488 -18.55 -53.13 1.84
C ASP A 488 -17.81 -54.19 0.96
N GLY A 489 -16.50 -53.99 0.73
CA GLY A 489 -15.66 -54.86 -0.09
C GLY A 489 -15.64 -54.55 -1.57
N GLU A 490 -16.39 -53.54 -2.02
CA GLU A 490 -16.35 -53.01 -3.38
C GLU A 490 -15.49 -51.75 -3.47
N GLU A 491 -14.70 -51.63 -4.54
CA GLU A 491 -13.89 -50.44 -4.81
C GLU A 491 -14.77 -49.30 -5.30
N VAL A 492 -15.02 -48.32 -4.44
CA VAL A 492 -15.82 -47.12 -4.77
C VAL A 492 -14.98 -46.00 -5.35
N ILE A 493 -13.70 -45.92 -5.00
CA ILE A 493 -12.71 -45.01 -5.58
C ILE A 493 -11.50 -45.78 -6.02
N LYS A 494 -11.19 -45.77 -7.32
CA LYS A 494 -10.02 -46.48 -7.87
C LYS A 494 -8.72 -45.71 -7.57
N SER A 495 -7.68 -46.44 -7.12
CA SER A 495 -6.32 -45.90 -7.01
C SER A 495 -5.76 -45.43 -8.35
N ILE A 496 -4.84 -44.44 -8.34
CA ILE A 496 -3.99 -44.09 -9.49
C ILE A 496 -2.62 -44.74 -9.42
N ASP A 497 -2.39 -45.62 -8.41
CA ASP A 497 -1.16 -46.39 -8.18
C ASP A 497 0.11 -45.52 -8.03
N VAL A 498 -0.01 -44.40 -7.28
CA VAL A 498 1.05 -43.46 -7.00
C VAL A 498 1.17 -43.28 -5.47
N GLU A 499 2.38 -43.33 -4.92
CA GLU A 499 2.58 -43.09 -3.48
C GLU A 499 2.33 -41.62 -3.10
N ALA A 500 1.73 -41.43 -1.91
CA ALA A 500 1.45 -40.12 -1.36
C ALA A 500 2.28 -39.87 -0.09
N PHE A 501 2.94 -38.69 -0.05
CA PHE A 501 3.83 -38.27 1.03
C PHE A 501 3.35 -36.97 1.68
N GLU A 502 3.21 -37.02 3.00
CA GLU A 502 2.93 -35.82 3.78
C GLU A 502 4.18 -34.93 3.86
N PHE A 503 4.02 -33.65 3.54
CA PHE A 503 5.06 -32.63 3.68
C PHE A 503 4.87 -31.83 4.98
N ALA A 504 5.91 -31.81 5.83
CA ALA A 504 5.86 -31.09 7.08
C ALA A 504 5.84 -29.56 6.87
N GLN A 505 4.74 -28.91 7.13
CA GLN A 505 4.55 -27.46 7.07
C GLN A 505 5.26 -26.72 8.24
N SER A 506 6.53 -26.97 8.40
CA SER A 506 7.39 -26.38 9.43
C SER A 506 8.61 -25.69 8.81
N VAL A 507 9.22 -24.79 9.55
CA VAL A 507 10.49 -24.16 9.12
C VAL A 507 11.56 -25.22 8.81
N GLY A 508 11.56 -26.34 9.54
CA GLY A 508 12.48 -27.45 9.28
C GLY A 508 12.21 -28.18 7.97
N GLY A 509 10.93 -28.40 7.62
CA GLY A 509 10.53 -29.07 6.38
C GLY A 509 10.77 -28.21 5.14
N TYR A 510 10.48 -26.91 5.25
CA TYR A 510 10.64 -25.99 4.13
C TYR A 510 12.06 -25.51 3.88
N ALA A 511 12.95 -25.44 4.90
CA ALA A 511 14.21 -24.70 4.81
C ALA A 511 15.09 -25.10 3.63
N GLY A 512 15.43 -26.39 3.50
CA GLY A 512 16.24 -26.88 2.39
C GLY A 512 15.57 -26.68 1.02
N PRO A 513 14.32 -27.20 0.83
CA PRO A 513 13.59 -26.98 -0.42
C PRO A 513 13.39 -25.54 -0.82
N THR A 514 13.22 -24.62 0.13
CA THR A 514 13.05 -23.17 -0.15
C THR A 514 14.36 -22.54 -0.64
N ASP A 515 15.48 -22.91 -0.03
CA ASP A 515 16.80 -22.40 -0.42
C ASP A 515 17.16 -22.87 -1.83
N GLU A 516 16.87 -24.13 -2.17
CA GLU A 516 17.09 -24.68 -3.51
C GLU A 516 16.15 -24.07 -4.55
N PHE A 517 14.87 -23.88 -4.22
CA PHE A 517 13.90 -23.20 -5.09
C PHE A 517 14.38 -21.78 -5.45
N GLU A 518 14.85 -21.02 -4.46
CA GLU A 518 15.42 -19.68 -4.69
C GLU A 518 16.70 -19.73 -5.54
N ALA A 519 17.59 -20.70 -5.28
CA ALA A 519 18.83 -20.86 -6.01
C ALA A 519 18.57 -21.15 -7.49
N LEU A 520 17.67 -22.09 -7.79
CA LEU A 520 17.29 -22.44 -9.17
C LEU A 520 16.65 -21.29 -9.93
N ILE A 521 15.80 -20.49 -9.26
CA ILE A 521 15.23 -19.28 -9.87
C ILE A 521 16.34 -18.26 -10.18
N ARG A 522 17.24 -18.02 -9.24
CA ARG A 522 18.35 -17.08 -9.42
C ARG A 522 19.31 -17.52 -10.54
N GLU A 523 19.51 -18.82 -10.70
CA GLU A 523 20.32 -19.43 -11.76
C GLU A 523 19.60 -19.51 -13.10
N GLY A 524 18.27 -19.32 -13.12
CA GLY A 524 17.45 -19.44 -14.33
C GLY A 524 17.24 -20.90 -14.75
N LYS A 525 17.16 -21.82 -13.77
CA LYS A 525 17.03 -23.27 -13.97
C LYS A 525 15.67 -23.85 -13.51
N LEU A 526 14.77 -23.04 -12.97
CA LEU A 526 13.40 -23.44 -12.64
C LEU A 526 12.43 -22.67 -13.51
N TYR A 527 11.92 -23.30 -14.55
CA TYR A 527 11.06 -22.67 -15.56
C TYR A 527 9.58 -22.76 -15.20
N HIS A 528 8.80 -21.75 -15.62
CA HIS A 528 7.35 -21.73 -15.53
C HIS A 528 6.73 -21.25 -16.84
N ASN A 529 5.48 -21.61 -17.11
CA ASN A 529 4.78 -21.35 -18.35
C ASN A 529 4.10 -19.97 -18.42
N ASN A 530 4.62 -18.95 -17.74
CA ASN A 530 4.04 -17.61 -17.65
C ASN A 530 2.57 -17.62 -17.19
N HIS A 531 2.24 -18.52 -16.23
CA HIS A 531 0.89 -18.64 -15.72
C HIS A 531 0.52 -17.44 -14.84
N PRO A 532 -0.51 -16.63 -15.18
CA PRO A 532 -0.75 -15.33 -14.55
C PRO A 532 -1.03 -15.41 -13.04
N VAL A 533 -1.69 -16.49 -12.57
CA VAL A 533 -1.93 -16.70 -11.14
C VAL A 533 -0.62 -17.02 -10.40
N LEU A 534 0.25 -17.84 -10.99
CA LEU A 534 1.54 -18.18 -10.39
C LEU A 534 2.48 -16.97 -10.35
N ASP A 535 2.53 -16.19 -11.42
CA ASP A 535 3.31 -14.95 -11.50
C ASP A 535 2.85 -13.92 -10.47
N TRP A 536 1.53 -13.78 -10.31
CA TRP A 536 0.96 -12.93 -9.27
C TRP A 536 1.35 -13.41 -7.87
N GLN A 537 1.33 -14.72 -7.60
CA GLN A 537 1.76 -15.29 -6.31
C GLN A 537 3.24 -15.07 -6.05
N ALA A 538 4.11 -15.27 -7.04
CA ALA A 538 5.54 -15.01 -6.95
C ALA A 538 5.85 -13.54 -6.61
N GLY A 539 5.07 -12.59 -7.16
CA GLY A 539 5.19 -11.17 -6.86
C GLY A 539 4.77 -10.75 -5.44
N HIS A 540 4.07 -11.64 -4.70
CA HIS A 540 3.52 -11.36 -3.37
C HIS A 540 4.08 -12.23 -2.24
N VAL A 541 4.71 -13.33 -2.58
CA VAL A 541 5.28 -14.24 -1.57
C VAL A 541 6.37 -13.54 -0.77
N THR A 542 6.33 -13.70 0.55
CA THR A 542 7.37 -13.23 1.47
C THR A 542 8.11 -14.43 2.07
N ALA A 543 9.27 -14.21 2.65
CA ALA A 543 10.01 -15.24 3.38
C ALA A 543 9.96 -14.98 4.88
N LYS A 544 9.69 -16.00 5.66
CA LYS A 544 9.87 -16.00 7.10
C LYS A 544 11.22 -16.65 7.42
N GLU A 545 12.09 -15.87 8.02
CA GLU A 545 13.38 -16.36 8.50
C GLU A 545 13.31 -16.69 10.00
N VAL A 546 13.71 -17.91 10.35
CA VAL A 546 13.84 -18.37 11.74
C VAL A 546 15.17 -19.10 11.88
N ASN A 547 16.10 -18.55 12.66
CA ASN A 547 17.44 -19.12 12.90
C ASN A 547 18.23 -19.37 11.60
N GLY A 548 18.17 -18.45 10.64
CA GLY A 548 18.86 -18.58 9.35
C GLY A 548 18.21 -19.53 8.36
N ARG A 549 17.00 -20.02 8.64
CA ARG A 549 16.22 -20.89 7.76
C ARG A 549 15.01 -20.15 7.24
N MET A 550 14.76 -20.24 5.93
CA MET A 550 13.64 -19.56 5.28
C MET A 550 12.49 -20.50 4.96
N MET A 551 11.26 -19.98 4.96
CA MET A 551 10.09 -20.64 4.41
C MET A 551 9.17 -19.61 3.74
N PRO A 552 8.46 -19.99 2.66
CA PRO A 552 7.47 -19.11 2.03
C PRO A 552 6.35 -18.76 3.00
N GLN A 553 5.96 -17.50 3.03
CA GLN A 553 4.87 -17.00 3.89
C GLN A 553 4.01 -15.98 3.17
N LYS A 554 2.70 -15.98 3.45
CA LYS A 554 1.78 -14.90 3.05
C LYS A 554 2.19 -13.59 3.71
N PRO A 555 2.04 -12.44 3.02
CA PRO A 555 2.38 -11.13 3.59
C PRO A 555 1.71 -10.84 4.94
N LYS A 556 0.47 -11.33 5.12
CA LYS A 556 -0.26 -11.30 6.39
C LYS A 556 -1.15 -12.53 6.53
N ARG A 557 -1.45 -12.93 7.76
CA ARG A 557 -2.46 -13.95 8.04
C ARG A 557 -3.82 -13.43 7.55
N ASN A 558 -4.57 -14.25 6.81
CA ASN A 558 -5.85 -13.91 6.17
C ASN A 558 -5.76 -12.83 5.08
N ASP A 559 -4.60 -12.70 4.43
CA ASP A 559 -4.43 -11.81 3.26
C ASP A 559 -5.18 -12.40 2.04
N TYR A 560 -5.68 -11.49 1.17
CA TYR A 560 -6.25 -11.91 -0.13
C TYR A 560 -5.16 -12.42 -1.08
N ARG A 561 -3.90 -12.00 -0.88
CA ARG A 561 -2.75 -12.44 -1.65
C ARG A 561 -2.40 -13.87 -1.29
N LYS A 562 -2.50 -14.74 -2.26
CA LYS A 562 -2.31 -16.18 -2.15
C LYS A 562 -0.89 -16.56 -2.55
N ILE A 563 -0.38 -17.67 -2.01
CA ILE A 563 0.96 -18.20 -2.34
C ILE A 563 0.96 -19.73 -2.51
N ASP A 564 -0.20 -20.32 -2.55
CA ASP A 564 -0.44 -21.76 -2.47
C ASP A 564 0.23 -22.51 -3.63
N GLY A 565 0.31 -21.91 -4.83
CA GLY A 565 1.07 -22.48 -5.96
C GLY A 565 2.58 -22.46 -5.76
N ILE A 566 3.12 -21.45 -5.10
CA ILE A 566 4.55 -21.40 -4.77
C ILE A 566 4.86 -22.48 -3.71
N GLN A 567 3.99 -22.65 -2.69
CA GLN A 567 4.16 -23.68 -1.67
C GLN A 567 4.07 -25.08 -2.28
N ALA A 568 3.07 -25.33 -3.13
CA ALA A 568 2.93 -26.60 -3.85
C ALA A 568 4.13 -26.88 -4.77
N GLY A 569 4.66 -25.85 -5.46
CA GLY A 569 5.86 -25.96 -6.28
C GLY A 569 7.12 -26.33 -5.47
N VAL A 570 7.32 -25.71 -4.31
CA VAL A 570 8.43 -26.05 -3.39
C VAL A 570 8.31 -27.49 -2.88
N MET A 571 7.09 -27.94 -2.54
CA MET A 571 6.84 -29.32 -2.11
C MET A 571 7.18 -30.34 -3.21
N ALA A 572 6.69 -30.13 -4.43
CA ALA A 572 6.97 -31.00 -5.58
C ALA A 572 8.45 -31.04 -5.92
N LEU A 573 9.10 -29.85 -5.98
CA LEU A 573 10.53 -29.73 -6.27
C LEU A 573 11.39 -30.51 -5.26
N SER A 574 11.02 -30.47 -3.98
CA SER A 574 11.76 -31.17 -2.91
C SER A 574 11.94 -32.66 -3.18
N ARG A 575 10.99 -33.30 -3.85
CA ARG A 575 11.02 -34.71 -4.19
C ARG A 575 11.65 -34.95 -5.56
N ALA A 576 11.36 -34.09 -6.53
CA ALA A 576 11.96 -34.17 -7.87
C ALA A 576 13.51 -34.15 -7.82
N MET A 577 14.08 -33.37 -6.88
CA MET A 577 15.54 -33.29 -6.67
C MET A 577 16.14 -34.53 -5.98
N LEU A 578 15.37 -35.27 -5.20
CA LEU A 578 15.84 -36.48 -4.51
C LEU A 578 15.77 -37.73 -5.39
N ALA A 579 15.01 -37.69 -6.45
CA ALA A 579 14.85 -38.83 -7.33
C ALA A 579 16.14 -39.11 -8.10
N PRO A 580 16.59 -40.37 -8.23
CA PRO A 580 17.78 -40.72 -9.00
C PRO A 580 17.61 -40.32 -10.48
N GLU A 581 18.69 -39.91 -11.14
CA GLU A 581 18.67 -39.68 -12.58
C GLU A 581 18.18 -40.95 -13.31
N SER A 582 17.21 -40.76 -14.24
CA SER A 582 16.77 -41.88 -15.06
C SER A 582 17.93 -42.30 -15.99
N THR A 583 18.63 -43.37 -15.64
CA THR A 583 19.55 -44.02 -16.59
C THR A 583 18.70 -44.62 -17.69
N ALA A 584 18.53 -43.94 -18.80
CA ALA A 584 18.02 -44.55 -20.02
C ALA A 584 19.03 -45.59 -20.49
N TRP A 585 18.83 -46.84 -20.06
CA TRP A 585 19.52 -47.99 -20.65
C TRP A 585 18.94 -48.21 -22.05
N GLY A 586 19.60 -47.61 -23.04
CA GLY A 586 19.36 -48.01 -24.43
C GLY A 586 19.74 -49.47 -24.62
N ILE A 587 18.77 -50.36 -24.53
CA ILE A 587 18.94 -51.74 -25.02
C ILE A 587 18.91 -51.65 -26.54
N THR A 588 20.08 -51.55 -27.15
CA THR A 588 20.25 -51.85 -28.58
C THR A 588 20.15 -53.36 -28.74
N VAL A 589 19.01 -53.87 -29.12
CA VAL A 589 18.88 -55.26 -29.59
C VAL A 589 19.52 -55.32 -30.97
N LEU A 590 20.65 -56.07 -31.09
CA LEU A 590 21.31 -56.45 -32.32
C LEU A 590 20.48 -57.46 -33.12
#